data_9cc315506f90b014bade821d42ce3c06
#
_entry.id   9cc315506f90b014bade821d42ce3c06
#
_cell.length_a   1.000
_cell.length_b   1.000
_cell.length_c   1.000
_cell.angle_alpha   90.00
_cell.angle_beta   90.00
_cell.angle_gamma   90.00
#
_symmetry.space_group_name_H-M   'P 1'
#
loop_
_entity.id
_entity.type
_entity.pdbx_description
1 polymer ?
#
loop_
_entity_poly.entity_id
_entity_poly.type
_entity_poly.pdbx_seq_one_letter_code
_entity_poly.pdbx_strand_id
1 'polypeptide(L)'
;MPTSFVSALAQVRPDDYESAIGAAHRRFGWTAVIIMGVVGLWGLVLAVMRREPGRYYAVGATVASIALLVQVGMGLWVYVNDDAEWAGNQHVFYGIVILFTFSFAYIYRSKLAQRAALSYGLLGLFLMGLGIRGIQNFGQSFGG
;
A
#
# COMPACT_ATOMS: atom_id res chain seq x y z
N MET A 1 -27.23 29.13 28.22
CA MET A 1 -27.38 27.66 28.26
C MET A 1 -26.04 27.10 27.85
N PRO A 2 -25.36 26.31 28.67
CA PRO A 2 -24.15 25.69 28.21
C PRO A 2 -24.50 24.80 27.03
N THR A 3 -23.87 25.04 25.90
CA THR A 3 -23.88 24.09 24.79
C THR A 3 -23.48 22.75 25.39
N SER A 4 -24.36 21.79 25.26
CA SER A 4 -24.22 20.53 25.96
C SER A 4 -22.87 19.90 25.62
N PHE A 5 -22.25 19.24 26.58
CA PHE A 5 -21.02 18.46 26.41
C PHE A 5 -21.07 17.56 25.15
N VAL A 6 -22.26 17.07 24.79
CA VAL A 6 -22.55 16.35 23.56
C VAL A 6 -22.29 17.17 22.29
N SER A 7 -22.60 18.49 22.30
CA SER A 7 -22.32 19.36 21.14
C SER A 7 -20.83 19.67 21.01
N ALA A 8 -20.08 19.71 22.11
CA ALA A 8 -18.62 19.86 22.10
C ALA A 8 -17.96 18.57 21.57
N LEU A 9 -18.46 17.39 21.94
CA LEU A 9 -17.98 16.11 21.40
C LEU A 9 -18.28 15.95 19.91
N ALA A 10 -19.41 16.50 19.43
CA ALA A 10 -19.74 16.47 18.00
C ALA A 10 -18.86 17.40 17.15
N GLN A 11 -18.10 18.31 17.77
CA GLN A 11 -17.13 19.19 17.10
C GLN A 11 -15.70 18.62 17.11
N VAL A 12 -15.45 17.53 17.84
CA VAL A 12 -14.15 16.86 17.80
C VAL A 12 -14.01 16.22 16.43
N ARG A 13 -13.10 16.75 15.64
CA ARG A 13 -12.82 16.21 14.31
C ARG A 13 -12.23 14.81 14.46
N PRO A 14 -12.53 13.88 13.52
CA PRO A 14 -11.86 12.56 13.49
C PRO A 14 -10.34 12.65 13.58
N ASP A 15 -9.76 13.75 13.08
CA ASP A 15 -8.34 14.05 13.08
C ASP A 15 -7.74 14.15 14.50
N ASP A 16 -8.55 14.52 15.49
CA ASP A 16 -8.09 14.71 16.88
C ASP A 16 -7.86 13.37 17.63
N TYR A 17 -8.36 12.27 17.08
CA TYR A 17 -8.18 10.91 17.62
C TYR A 17 -7.25 10.04 16.77
N GLU A 18 -6.68 10.60 15.71
CA GLU A 18 -5.79 9.83 14.85
C GLU A 18 -4.47 9.58 15.56
N SER A 19 -4.11 8.30 15.68
CA SER A 19 -2.79 7.91 16.17
C SER A 19 -1.66 8.43 15.26
N ALA A 20 -0.46 8.59 15.82
CA ALA A 20 0.72 8.97 15.03
C ALA A 20 0.97 8.01 13.86
N ILE A 21 0.62 6.71 14.04
CA ILE A 21 0.73 5.69 12.99
C ILE A 21 -0.33 5.92 11.91
N GLY A 22 -1.57 6.27 12.28
CA GLY A 22 -2.62 6.62 11.34
C GLY A 22 -2.25 7.83 10.48
N ALA A 23 -1.71 8.88 11.11
CA ALA A 23 -1.22 10.06 10.41
C ALA A 23 -0.08 9.71 9.44
N ALA A 24 0.87 8.85 9.84
CA ALA A 24 1.95 8.38 8.98
C ALA A 24 1.41 7.55 7.81
N HIS A 25 0.50 6.59 8.07
CA HIS A 25 -0.13 5.76 7.05
C HIS A 25 -0.81 6.63 5.98
N ARG A 26 -1.60 7.62 6.37
CA ARG A 26 -2.28 8.53 5.44
C ARG A 26 -1.31 9.37 4.60
N ARG A 27 -0.25 9.91 5.21
CA ARG A 27 0.72 10.78 4.54
C ARG A 27 1.62 10.05 3.55
N PHE A 28 2.06 8.84 3.91
CA PHE A 28 3.03 8.07 3.11
C PHE A 28 2.40 7.09 2.13
N GLY A 29 1.07 6.93 2.13
CA GLY A 29 0.36 6.00 1.26
C GLY A 29 0.69 6.19 -0.22
N TRP A 30 0.54 7.39 -0.74
CA TRP A 30 0.86 7.71 -2.13
C TRP A 30 2.35 7.57 -2.43
N THR A 31 3.22 7.93 -1.49
CA THR A 31 4.68 7.81 -1.67
C THR A 31 5.09 6.36 -1.88
N ALA A 32 4.61 5.43 -1.06
CA ALA A 32 4.92 4.00 -1.21
C ALA A 32 4.43 3.44 -2.55
N VAL A 33 3.22 3.81 -2.96
CA VAL A 33 2.60 3.38 -4.23
C VAL A 33 3.38 3.92 -5.44
N ILE A 34 3.77 5.19 -5.41
CA ILE A 34 4.53 5.83 -6.51
C ILE A 34 5.91 5.19 -6.63
N ILE A 35 6.62 4.98 -5.52
CA ILE A 35 7.95 4.34 -5.54
C ILE A 35 7.84 2.93 -6.14
N MET A 36 6.82 2.16 -5.77
CA MET A 36 6.59 0.84 -6.34
C MET A 36 6.34 0.90 -7.84
N GLY A 37 5.55 1.87 -8.31
CA GLY A 37 5.30 2.09 -9.75
C GLY A 37 6.55 2.47 -10.52
N VAL A 38 7.38 3.37 -9.99
CA VAL A 38 8.65 3.76 -10.61
C VAL A 38 9.58 2.56 -10.77
N VAL A 39 9.72 1.74 -9.74
CA VAL A 39 10.53 0.52 -9.79
C VAL A 39 9.94 -0.50 -10.76
N GLY A 40 8.62 -0.66 -10.78
CA GLY A 40 7.92 -1.50 -11.74
C GLY A 40 8.20 -1.08 -13.17
N LEU A 41 8.07 0.21 -13.48
CA LEU A 41 8.36 0.77 -14.79
C LEU A 41 9.85 0.59 -15.16
N TRP A 42 10.76 0.83 -14.23
CA TRP A 42 12.19 0.57 -14.44
C TRP A 42 12.45 -0.88 -14.83
N GLY A 43 11.83 -1.86 -14.15
CA GLY A 43 11.93 -3.27 -14.52
C GLY A 43 11.45 -3.55 -15.95
N LEU A 44 10.32 -2.96 -16.37
CA LEU A 44 9.84 -3.11 -17.75
C LEU A 44 10.77 -2.48 -18.77
N VAL A 45 11.35 -1.31 -18.49
CA VAL A 45 12.35 -0.68 -19.37
C VAL A 45 13.56 -1.60 -19.55
N LEU A 46 14.07 -2.19 -18.46
CA LEU A 46 15.17 -3.16 -18.53
C LEU A 46 14.77 -4.39 -19.39
N ALA A 47 13.55 -4.89 -19.23
CA ALA A 47 13.05 -6.03 -20.00
C ALA A 47 12.97 -5.71 -21.50
N VAL A 48 12.44 -4.54 -21.87
CA VAL A 48 12.40 -4.08 -23.28
C VAL A 48 13.79 -3.92 -23.86
N MET A 49 14.72 -3.38 -23.07
CA MET A 49 16.13 -3.24 -23.45
C MET A 49 16.90 -4.57 -23.43
N ARG A 50 16.26 -5.68 -23.06
CA ARG A 50 16.87 -7.01 -22.89
C ARG A 50 18.09 -6.99 -21.96
N ARG A 51 18.03 -6.15 -20.92
CA ARG A 51 19.06 -6.04 -19.89
C ARG A 51 18.66 -6.78 -18.64
N GLU A 52 19.63 -7.44 -18.03
CA GLU A 52 19.45 -8.07 -16.72
C GLU A 52 19.35 -6.99 -15.62
N PRO A 53 18.48 -7.20 -14.61
CA PRO A 53 18.36 -6.29 -13.48
C PRO A 53 19.64 -6.35 -12.64
N GLY A 54 20.34 -5.21 -12.57
CA GLY A 54 21.54 -5.06 -11.80
C GLY A 54 21.29 -4.78 -10.32
N ARG A 55 22.38 -4.62 -9.55
CA ARG A 55 22.35 -4.35 -8.09
C ARG A 55 21.45 -3.16 -7.73
N TYR A 56 21.51 -2.07 -8.47
CA TYR A 56 20.73 -0.88 -8.17
C TYR A 56 19.21 -1.11 -8.31
N TYR A 57 18.83 -1.89 -9.32
CA TYR A 57 17.44 -2.31 -9.47
C TYR A 57 17.00 -3.19 -8.29
N ALA A 58 17.81 -4.16 -7.89
CA ALA A 58 17.51 -5.04 -6.75
C ALA A 58 17.33 -4.24 -5.46
N VAL A 59 18.22 -3.27 -5.18
CA VAL A 59 18.07 -2.37 -4.02
C VAL A 59 16.79 -1.55 -4.11
N GLY A 60 16.51 -0.93 -5.25
CA GLY A 60 15.29 -0.16 -5.46
C GLY A 60 14.02 -1.00 -5.26
N ALA A 61 13.99 -2.21 -5.82
CA ALA A 61 12.86 -3.13 -5.67
C ALA A 61 12.66 -3.57 -4.21
N THR A 62 13.76 -3.81 -3.49
CA THR A 62 13.70 -4.16 -2.06
C THR A 62 13.17 -2.99 -1.24
N VAL A 63 13.68 -1.78 -1.44
CA VAL A 63 13.23 -0.58 -0.72
C VAL A 63 11.75 -0.31 -1.00
N ALA A 64 11.32 -0.38 -2.27
CA ALA A 64 9.91 -0.21 -2.65
C ALA A 64 9.00 -1.27 -1.99
N SER A 65 9.45 -2.52 -1.95
CA SER A 65 8.71 -3.61 -1.32
C SER A 65 8.57 -3.41 0.18
N ILE A 66 9.65 -3.03 0.86
CA ILE A 66 9.64 -2.72 2.30
C ILE A 66 8.72 -1.54 2.59
N ALA A 67 8.81 -0.46 1.80
CA ALA A 67 7.95 0.71 1.97
C ALA A 67 6.46 0.35 1.85
N LEU A 68 6.10 -0.46 0.86
CA LEU A 68 4.72 -0.89 0.66
C LEU A 68 4.25 -1.86 1.76
N LEU A 69 5.10 -2.79 2.21
CA LEU A 69 4.79 -3.70 3.33
C LEU A 69 4.62 -2.94 4.65
N VAL A 70 5.48 -1.97 4.93
CA VAL A 70 5.35 -1.09 6.11
C VAL A 70 4.05 -0.30 6.02
N GLN A 71 3.70 0.21 4.84
CA GLN A 71 2.45 0.95 4.61
C GLN A 71 1.23 0.08 4.90
N VAL A 72 1.20 -1.16 4.43
CA VAL A 72 0.11 -2.11 4.71
C VAL A 72 0.08 -2.49 6.19
N GLY A 73 1.24 -2.71 6.81
CA GLY A 73 1.37 -2.99 8.24
C GLY A 73 0.83 -1.86 9.12
N MET A 74 1.16 -0.61 8.80
CA MET A 74 0.59 0.56 9.46
C MET A 74 -0.94 0.62 9.31
N GLY A 75 -1.45 0.35 8.10
CA GLY A 75 -2.89 0.32 7.85
C GLY A 75 -3.61 -0.76 8.65
N LEU A 76 -3.02 -1.95 8.76
CA LEU A 76 -3.57 -3.02 9.57
C LEU A 76 -3.55 -2.69 11.07
N TRP A 77 -2.47 -2.05 11.53
CA TRP A 77 -2.37 -1.59 12.91
C TRP A 77 -3.47 -0.57 13.24
N VAL A 78 -3.70 0.42 12.37
CA VAL A 78 -4.76 1.43 12.50
C VAL A 78 -6.13 0.76 12.51
N TYR A 79 -6.37 -0.19 11.62
CA TYR A 79 -7.64 -0.91 11.54
C TYR A 79 -7.99 -1.64 12.85
N VAL A 80 -6.98 -2.22 13.50
CA VAL A 80 -7.17 -3.00 14.74
C VAL A 80 -7.25 -2.11 15.99
N ASN A 81 -6.49 -0.99 16.04
CA ASN A 81 -6.30 -0.22 17.28
C ASN A 81 -7.07 1.11 17.31
N ASP A 82 -7.36 1.69 16.15
CA ASP A 82 -8.03 3.00 16.07
C ASP A 82 -9.52 2.87 15.70
N ASP A 83 -10.12 1.66 15.84
CA ASP A 83 -11.51 1.36 15.47
C ASP A 83 -11.91 1.90 14.09
N ALA A 84 -11.01 1.70 13.11
CA ALA A 84 -11.08 2.32 11.80
C ALA A 84 -12.11 1.65 10.86
N GLU A 85 -13.31 1.30 11.37
CA GLU A 85 -14.43 0.81 10.54
C GLU A 85 -14.80 1.80 9.42
N TRP A 86 -14.57 3.08 9.66
CA TRP A 86 -14.76 4.17 8.70
C TRP A 86 -13.83 4.08 7.47
N ALA A 87 -12.71 3.34 7.54
CA ALA A 87 -11.82 3.14 6.38
C ALA A 87 -12.49 2.34 5.25
N GLY A 88 -13.57 1.65 5.57
CA GLY A 88 -14.29 0.79 4.64
C GLY A 88 -13.57 -0.54 4.37
N ASN A 89 -14.33 -1.60 4.21
CA ASN A 89 -13.77 -2.94 4.00
C ASN A 89 -13.11 -3.12 2.62
N GLN A 90 -13.44 -2.28 1.62
CA GLN A 90 -12.73 -2.31 0.33
C GLN A 90 -11.27 -1.86 0.47
N HIS A 91 -11.00 -0.81 1.24
CA HIS A 91 -9.63 -0.37 1.50
C HIS A 91 -8.79 -1.47 2.16
N VAL A 92 -9.33 -2.10 3.20
CA VAL A 92 -8.69 -3.21 3.91
C VAL A 92 -8.46 -4.41 2.98
N PHE A 93 -9.45 -4.74 2.14
CA PHE A 93 -9.35 -5.83 1.16
C PHE A 93 -8.13 -5.66 0.24
N TYR A 94 -7.91 -4.47 -0.32
CA TYR A 94 -6.73 -4.23 -1.17
C TYR A 94 -5.41 -4.37 -0.42
N GLY A 95 -5.35 -3.98 0.84
CA GLY A 95 -4.19 -4.23 1.71
C GLY A 95 -3.90 -5.72 1.87
N ILE A 96 -4.93 -6.53 2.11
CA ILE A 96 -4.81 -7.99 2.20
C ILE A 96 -4.34 -8.58 0.88
N VAL A 97 -4.90 -8.15 -0.26
CA VAL A 97 -4.47 -8.62 -1.59
C VAL A 97 -3.01 -8.29 -1.88
N ILE A 98 -2.50 -7.14 -1.43
CA ILE A 98 -1.08 -6.80 -1.51
C ILE A 98 -0.23 -7.82 -0.73
N LEU A 99 -0.61 -8.18 0.50
CA LEU A 99 0.10 -9.18 1.30
C LEU A 99 0.10 -10.56 0.62
N PHE A 100 -1.03 -10.98 0.08
CA PHE A 100 -1.11 -12.22 -0.71
C PHE A 100 -0.19 -12.17 -1.93
N THR A 101 -0.15 -11.04 -2.64
CA THR A 101 0.71 -10.86 -3.80
C THR A 101 2.19 -11.01 -3.44
N PHE A 102 2.63 -10.42 -2.32
CA PHE A 102 4.00 -10.61 -1.83
C PHE A 102 4.28 -12.07 -1.42
N SER A 103 3.31 -12.73 -0.79
CA SER A 103 3.43 -14.14 -0.42
C SER A 103 3.60 -15.03 -1.65
N PHE A 104 2.78 -14.82 -2.70
CA PHE A 104 2.94 -15.49 -3.98
C PHE A 104 4.28 -15.20 -4.63
N ALA A 105 4.70 -13.93 -4.67
CA ALA A 105 5.99 -13.55 -5.22
C ALA A 105 7.16 -14.26 -4.50
N TYR A 106 7.08 -14.40 -3.19
CA TYR A 106 8.08 -15.13 -2.41
C TYR A 106 8.08 -16.62 -2.73
N ILE A 107 6.91 -17.26 -2.77
CA ILE A 107 6.76 -18.69 -3.08
C ILE A 107 7.31 -18.99 -4.49
N TYR A 108 6.95 -18.17 -5.47
CA TYR A 108 7.34 -18.36 -6.87
C TYR A 108 8.62 -17.62 -7.28
N ARG A 109 9.42 -17.12 -6.33
CA ARG A 109 10.63 -16.31 -6.61
C ARG A 109 11.61 -16.95 -7.59
N SER A 110 11.77 -18.27 -7.56
CA SER A 110 12.65 -18.99 -8.50
C SER A 110 12.14 -18.96 -9.94
N LYS A 111 10.83 -18.95 -10.13
CA LYS A 111 10.20 -18.82 -11.46
C LYS A 111 10.25 -17.38 -11.94
N LEU A 112 9.97 -16.42 -11.07
CA LEU A 112 10.04 -14.98 -11.37
C LEU A 112 11.46 -14.57 -11.76
N ALA A 113 12.49 -15.16 -11.13
CA ALA A 113 13.89 -14.90 -11.42
C ALA A 113 14.32 -15.34 -12.82
N GLN A 114 13.63 -16.27 -13.49
CA GLN A 114 13.97 -16.71 -14.84
C GLN A 114 13.84 -15.59 -15.90
N ARG A 115 12.95 -14.61 -15.65
CA ARG A 115 12.77 -13.41 -16.44
C ARG A 115 12.65 -12.20 -15.52
N ALA A 116 13.64 -12.02 -14.67
CA ALA A 116 13.59 -11.13 -13.51
C ALA A 116 13.11 -9.71 -13.86
N ALA A 117 13.67 -9.07 -14.89
CA ALA A 117 13.30 -7.73 -15.30
C ALA A 117 11.80 -7.63 -15.63
N LEU A 118 11.30 -8.54 -16.45
CA LEU A 118 9.88 -8.55 -16.87
C LEU A 118 8.96 -8.90 -15.69
N SER A 119 9.27 -9.97 -14.96
CA SER A 119 8.42 -10.48 -13.89
C SER A 119 8.29 -9.49 -12.74
N TYR A 120 9.41 -8.95 -12.26
CA TYR A 120 9.39 -7.98 -11.17
C TYR A 120 8.89 -6.60 -11.63
N GLY A 121 9.11 -6.23 -12.90
CA GLY A 121 8.53 -5.03 -13.49
C GLY A 121 6.99 -5.08 -13.52
N LEU A 122 6.42 -6.17 -14.03
CA LEU A 122 4.97 -6.38 -14.04
C LEU A 122 4.39 -6.47 -12.63
N LEU A 123 5.06 -7.19 -11.72
CA LEU A 123 4.66 -7.30 -10.33
C LEU A 123 4.62 -5.93 -9.64
N GLY A 124 5.62 -5.09 -9.84
CA GLY A 124 5.67 -3.73 -9.29
C GLY A 124 4.52 -2.86 -9.79
N LEU A 125 4.20 -2.90 -11.08
CA LEU A 125 3.05 -2.18 -11.63
C LEU A 125 1.71 -2.72 -11.14
N PHE A 126 1.60 -4.03 -10.97
CA PHE A 126 0.40 -4.65 -10.40
C PHE A 126 0.20 -4.22 -8.94
N LEU A 127 1.25 -4.24 -8.13
CA LEU A 127 1.23 -3.76 -6.74
C LEU A 127 0.89 -2.27 -6.65
N MET A 128 1.43 -1.44 -7.56
CA MET A 128 1.03 -0.03 -7.68
C MET A 128 -0.47 0.08 -7.94
N GLY A 129 -1.00 -0.68 -8.90
CA GLY A 129 -2.42 -0.68 -9.23
C GLY A 129 -3.32 -1.06 -8.05
N LEU A 130 -2.94 -2.08 -7.28
CA LEU A 130 -3.63 -2.44 -6.03
C LEU A 130 -3.59 -1.31 -5.00
N GLY A 131 -2.43 -0.66 -4.83
CA GLY A 131 -2.27 0.47 -3.93
C GLY A 131 -3.15 1.65 -4.32
N ILE A 132 -3.18 2.02 -5.60
CA ILE A 132 -4.06 3.08 -6.12
C ILE A 132 -5.52 2.75 -5.83
N ARG A 133 -5.96 1.50 -6.12
CA ARG A 133 -7.33 1.08 -5.84
C ARG A 133 -7.66 1.10 -4.36
N GLY A 134 -6.73 0.68 -3.51
CA GLY A 134 -6.88 0.78 -2.07
C GLY A 134 -7.13 2.22 -1.61
N ILE A 135 -6.34 3.19 -2.11
CA ILE A 135 -6.50 4.60 -1.77
C ILE A 135 -7.81 5.17 -2.33
N GLN A 136 -8.17 4.87 -3.59
CA GLN A 136 -9.39 5.37 -4.23
C GLN A 136 -10.67 4.84 -3.56
N ASN A 137 -10.64 3.62 -3.04
CA ASN A 137 -11.80 2.98 -2.40
C ASN A 137 -11.80 3.18 -0.87
N PHE A 138 -11.03 4.13 -0.37
CA PHE A 138 -11.07 4.53 1.02
C PHE A 138 -12.48 5.01 1.42
N GLY A 139 -12.98 4.51 2.55
CA GLY A 139 -14.35 4.79 3.02
C GLY A 139 -15.46 4.03 2.31
N GLN A 140 -15.16 3.17 1.32
CA GLN A 140 -16.15 2.37 0.59
C GLN A 140 -16.26 0.96 1.16
N SER A 141 -17.48 0.42 1.16
CA SER A 141 -17.77 -0.93 1.61
C SER A 141 -18.42 -1.76 0.50
N PHE A 142 -18.18 -3.08 0.50
CA PHE A 142 -18.87 -3.99 -0.40
C PHE A 142 -20.35 -4.10 0.01
N GLY A 143 -21.27 -3.90 -0.92
CA GLY A 143 -22.71 -4.06 -0.68
C GLY A 143 -23.42 -2.84 -0.11
N GLY A 144 -22.80 -1.68 -0.20
CA GLY A 144 -23.45 -0.38 0.09
C GLY A 144 -24.12 0.21 -1.12
#